data_f377221831efd189cada5f7fc003d025
#
_entry.id   f377221831efd189cada5f7fc003d025
#
_cell.length_a   1.000
_cell.length_b   1.000
_cell.length_c   1.000
_cell.angle_alpha   90.00
_cell.angle_beta   90.00
_cell.angle_gamma   90.00
#
_symmetry.space_group_name_H-M   'P 1'
#
loop_
_entity.id
_entity.type
_entity.pdbx_description
1 polymer ?
#
loop_
_entity_poly.entity_id
_entity_poly.type
_entity_poly.pdbx_seq_one_letter_code
_entity_poly.pdbx_strand_id
1 'polypeptide(L)'
;MENKIAIIDPVGIKSGMNHYDTFLCNSLTKLGVKTFILSNFTLKSESIHSKIFFGIFFENKFFQAFNFLFGMIQSCIHCKKNQVKVVFIHVFSTHTMSIMTYAISKLFGLRTITIAHDVFSFTHQDNKFYHNLIYNYWSNRIVVHNSYSYNHLLPLIKSKMHNKVSVLKHGSFVGLSDASVSRSSARNFLKLDQNRQYILFFGRLKPAKRLDVLLKAMPNIDSNIHLIIAGHSGKEDFNQYELIIDQLKLKNRLILDINYISENKRELYFKAVDVLALPYEQIFQSGVLLMSMSYGLPVVASAILPFEEVIDDGVNGLLFEKGNSDDLANKINQLFNDKNLINSIPEKAISHMKNHY
;
A
#
# COMPACT_ATOMS: atom_id res chain seq x y z
N MET A 1 4.02 -31.26 -16.37
CA MET A 1 2.72 -30.63 -16.04
C MET A 1 2.95 -29.14 -15.90
N GLU A 2 2.15 -28.34 -16.57
CA GLU A 2 2.23 -26.87 -16.49
C GLU A 2 1.90 -26.40 -15.07
N ASN A 3 2.79 -25.59 -14.46
CA ASN A 3 2.53 -25.03 -13.14
C ASN A 3 1.47 -23.94 -13.24
N LYS A 4 0.35 -24.10 -12.50
CA LYS A 4 -0.80 -23.20 -12.55
C LYS A 4 -1.06 -22.62 -11.15
N ILE A 5 -1.22 -21.32 -11.05
CA ILE A 5 -1.47 -20.59 -9.80
C ILE A 5 -2.62 -19.60 -10.03
N ALA A 6 -3.47 -19.40 -9.03
CA ALA A 6 -4.44 -18.31 -9.03
C ALA A 6 -4.22 -17.37 -7.84
N ILE A 7 -4.52 -16.10 -8.05
CA ILE A 7 -4.75 -15.12 -6.99
C ILE A 7 -6.26 -14.99 -6.81
N ILE A 8 -6.75 -15.19 -5.59
CA ILE A 8 -8.15 -14.92 -5.24
C ILE A 8 -8.15 -13.65 -4.39
N ASP A 9 -8.58 -12.55 -5.00
CA ASP A 9 -8.60 -11.24 -4.34
C ASP A 9 -9.98 -10.58 -4.40
N PRO A 10 -10.78 -10.72 -3.32
CA PRO A 10 -12.10 -10.07 -3.25
C PRO A 10 -12.05 -8.55 -3.12
N VAL A 11 -10.89 -7.98 -2.79
CA VAL A 11 -10.74 -6.53 -2.51
C VAL A 11 -10.29 -5.77 -3.75
N GLY A 12 -9.29 -6.27 -4.46
CA GLY A 12 -8.83 -5.79 -5.76
C GLY A 12 -8.62 -4.29 -5.86
N ILE A 13 -9.37 -3.65 -6.75
CA ILE A 13 -9.29 -2.21 -7.02
C ILE A 13 -9.51 -1.36 -5.75
N LYS A 14 -10.37 -1.79 -4.82
CA LYS A 14 -10.68 -0.99 -3.63
C LYS A 14 -9.49 -0.70 -2.72
N SER A 15 -8.50 -1.56 -2.72
CA SER A 15 -7.29 -1.43 -1.91
C SER A 15 -6.03 -1.09 -2.72
N GLY A 16 -6.16 -0.93 -4.04
CA GLY A 16 -5.01 -0.76 -4.94
C GLY A 16 -4.22 -2.05 -5.17
N MET A 17 -4.79 -3.21 -4.83
CA MET A 17 -4.13 -4.51 -4.99
C MET A 17 -4.08 -4.98 -6.45
N ASN A 18 -4.89 -4.40 -7.34
CA ASN A 18 -4.86 -4.67 -8.77
C ASN A 18 -3.44 -4.52 -9.37
N HIS A 19 -2.67 -3.54 -8.93
CA HIS A 19 -1.27 -3.38 -9.39
C HIS A 19 -0.36 -4.47 -8.83
N TYR A 20 -0.47 -4.76 -7.53
CA TYR A 20 0.29 -5.83 -6.89
C TYR A 20 0.05 -7.17 -7.58
N ASP A 21 -1.22 -7.55 -7.77
CA ASP A 21 -1.62 -8.79 -8.42
C ASP A 21 -1.11 -8.88 -9.85
N THR A 22 -1.20 -7.78 -10.59
CA THR A 22 -0.71 -7.70 -11.96
C THR A 22 0.80 -7.93 -12.02
N PHE A 23 1.57 -7.24 -11.17
CA PHE A 23 3.02 -7.38 -11.15
C PHE A 23 3.46 -8.77 -10.69
N LEU A 24 2.81 -9.34 -9.66
CA LEU A 24 3.07 -10.69 -9.19
C LEU A 24 2.79 -11.72 -10.31
N CYS A 25 1.63 -11.62 -10.97
CA CYS A 25 1.29 -12.51 -12.08
C CYS A 25 2.25 -12.35 -13.26
N ASN A 26 2.63 -11.15 -13.64
CA ASN A 26 3.62 -10.92 -14.71
C ASN A 26 4.97 -11.57 -14.38
N SER A 27 5.43 -11.44 -13.14
CA SER A 27 6.69 -12.04 -12.69
C SER A 27 6.64 -13.57 -12.71
N LEU A 28 5.52 -14.16 -12.24
CA LEU A 28 5.31 -15.61 -12.28
C LEU A 28 5.19 -16.13 -13.71
N THR A 29 4.53 -15.39 -14.60
CA THR A 29 4.38 -15.76 -16.01
C THR A 29 5.74 -15.76 -16.73
N LYS A 30 6.63 -14.80 -16.44
CA LYS A 30 8.01 -14.80 -16.94
C LYS A 30 8.81 -16.03 -16.50
N LEU A 31 8.45 -16.64 -15.38
CA LEU A 31 9.02 -17.90 -14.88
C LEU A 31 8.32 -19.15 -15.43
N GLY A 32 7.45 -19.00 -16.44
CA GLY A 32 6.74 -20.12 -17.06
C GLY A 32 5.54 -20.65 -16.25
N VAL A 33 5.03 -19.87 -15.28
CA VAL A 33 3.85 -20.26 -14.51
C VAL A 33 2.60 -19.66 -15.15
N LYS A 34 1.60 -20.47 -15.42
CA LYS A 34 0.30 -19.99 -15.89
C LYS A 34 -0.50 -19.37 -14.75
N THR A 35 -0.86 -18.10 -14.89
CA THR A 35 -1.44 -17.32 -13.81
C THR A 35 -2.88 -16.92 -14.07
N PHE A 36 -3.68 -16.91 -12.99
CA PHE A 36 -5.08 -16.52 -12.97
C PHE A 36 -5.31 -15.44 -11.90
N ILE A 37 -6.03 -14.38 -12.25
CA ILE A 37 -6.53 -13.38 -11.30
C ILE A 37 -8.05 -13.49 -11.22
N LEU A 38 -8.55 -13.83 -10.04
CA LEU A 38 -9.97 -14.00 -9.75
C LEU A 38 -10.37 -12.93 -8.72
N SER A 39 -10.87 -11.80 -9.22
CA SER A 39 -11.01 -10.58 -8.41
C SER A 39 -12.26 -9.77 -8.81
N ASN A 40 -12.27 -8.47 -8.51
CA ASN A 40 -13.30 -7.52 -8.93
C ASN A 40 -12.86 -6.64 -10.12
N PHE A 41 -11.79 -7.04 -10.80
CA PHE A 41 -11.28 -6.40 -12.02
C PHE A 41 -10.79 -7.41 -13.04
N THR A 42 -10.57 -6.96 -14.27
CA THR A 42 -9.93 -7.74 -15.33
C THR A 42 -8.76 -6.98 -15.92
N LEU A 43 -7.82 -7.75 -16.49
CA LEU A 43 -6.68 -7.23 -17.24
C LEU A 43 -6.83 -7.55 -18.71
N LYS A 44 -6.46 -6.63 -19.59
CA LYS A 44 -6.25 -6.88 -21.01
C LYS A 44 -4.82 -7.46 -21.18
N SER A 45 -4.68 -8.76 -21.05
CA SER A 45 -3.40 -9.46 -21.19
C SER A 45 -3.62 -10.82 -21.85
N GLU A 46 -2.74 -11.19 -22.78
CA GLU A 46 -2.77 -12.53 -23.39
C GLU A 46 -2.16 -13.60 -22.47
N SER A 47 -1.27 -13.18 -21.56
CA SER A 47 -0.50 -14.09 -20.70
C SER A 47 -1.11 -14.31 -19.32
N ILE A 48 -2.02 -13.44 -18.86
CA ILE A 48 -2.68 -13.53 -17.56
C ILE A 48 -4.18 -13.71 -17.75
N HIS A 49 -4.70 -14.82 -17.26
CA HIS A 49 -6.14 -15.07 -17.29
C HIS A 49 -6.82 -14.34 -16.12
N SER A 50 -7.61 -13.32 -16.40
CA SER A 50 -8.34 -12.57 -15.37
C SER A 50 -9.85 -12.72 -15.50
N LYS A 51 -10.57 -12.82 -14.38
CA LYS A 51 -12.03 -12.96 -14.36
C LYS A 51 -12.65 -12.27 -13.14
N ILE A 52 -13.77 -11.57 -13.39
CA ILE A 52 -14.54 -10.93 -12.32
C ILE A 52 -15.49 -11.97 -11.71
N PHE A 53 -15.31 -12.19 -10.39
CA PHE A 53 -16.21 -12.98 -9.57
C PHE A 53 -16.75 -12.21 -8.37
N PHE A 54 -16.22 -11.01 -8.09
CA PHE A 54 -16.61 -10.18 -6.96
C PHE A 54 -17.15 -8.84 -7.46
N GLY A 55 -18.26 -8.38 -6.88
CA GLY A 55 -18.80 -7.04 -7.16
C GLY A 55 -18.02 -5.94 -6.45
N ILE A 56 -18.04 -4.74 -7.01
CA ILE A 56 -17.27 -3.60 -6.50
C ILE A 56 -18.00 -2.86 -5.37
N PHE A 57 -19.31 -2.67 -5.49
CA PHE A 57 -20.10 -1.89 -4.54
C PHE A 57 -21.45 -2.55 -4.22
N PHE A 58 -21.70 -2.75 -2.93
CA PHE A 58 -23.00 -3.06 -2.38
C PHE A 58 -23.15 -2.25 -1.08
N GLU A 59 -24.17 -1.42 -0.98
CA GLU A 59 -24.47 -0.66 0.24
C GLU A 59 -25.02 -1.58 1.35
N ASN A 60 -25.77 -2.59 0.97
CA ASN A 60 -26.34 -3.54 1.90
C ASN A 60 -25.33 -4.63 2.29
N LYS A 61 -25.06 -4.77 3.57
CA LYS A 61 -24.12 -5.77 4.13
C LYS A 61 -24.50 -7.21 3.80
N PHE A 62 -25.79 -7.53 3.69
CA PHE A 62 -26.24 -8.87 3.36
C PHE A 62 -25.88 -9.23 1.91
N PHE A 63 -26.17 -8.35 0.96
CA PHE A 63 -25.76 -8.55 -0.43
C PHE A 63 -24.24 -8.57 -0.60
N GLN A 64 -23.53 -7.81 0.20
CA GLN A 64 -22.07 -7.82 0.21
C GLN A 64 -21.52 -9.19 0.65
N ALA A 65 -22.07 -9.77 1.74
CA ALA A 65 -21.71 -11.09 2.23
C ALA A 65 -22.07 -12.19 1.22
N PHE A 66 -23.25 -12.13 0.63
CA PHE A 66 -23.72 -13.08 -0.39
C PHE A 66 -22.81 -13.04 -1.63
N ASN A 67 -22.55 -11.84 -2.16
CA ASN A 67 -21.64 -11.67 -3.32
C ASN A 67 -20.24 -12.20 -3.02
N PHE A 68 -19.73 -11.96 -1.83
CA PHE A 68 -18.44 -12.49 -1.40
C PHE A 68 -18.44 -14.03 -1.41
N LEU A 69 -19.42 -14.67 -0.76
CA LEU A 69 -19.52 -16.13 -0.70
C LEU A 69 -19.65 -16.75 -2.09
N PHE A 70 -20.53 -16.22 -2.89
CA PHE A 70 -20.76 -16.68 -4.25
C PHE A 70 -19.51 -16.52 -5.12
N GLY A 71 -18.85 -15.36 -5.03
CA GLY A 71 -17.60 -15.10 -5.72
C GLY A 71 -16.47 -16.06 -5.31
N MET A 72 -16.36 -16.38 -4.02
CA MET A 72 -15.40 -17.37 -3.52
C MET A 72 -15.67 -18.77 -4.07
N ILE A 73 -16.92 -19.21 -4.05
CA ILE A 73 -17.30 -20.53 -4.58
C ILE A 73 -17.01 -20.60 -6.08
N GLN A 74 -17.41 -19.58 -6.85
CA GLN A 74 -17.14 -19.52 -8.30
C GLN A 74 -15.64 -19.52 -8.60
N SER A 75 -14.84 -18.79 -7.82
CA SER A 75 -13.37 -18.76 -7.95
C SER A 75 -12.79 -20.16 -7.72
N CYS A 76 -13.23 -20.86 -6.69
CA CYS A 76 -12.76 -22.23 -6.41
C CYS A 76 -13.19 -23.22 -7.49
N ILE A 77 -14.43 -23.15 -8.01
CA ILE A 77 -14.90 -23.96 -9.15
C ILE A 77 -14.04 -23.66 -10.39
N HIS A 78 -13.74 -22.38 -10.65
CA HIS A 78 -12.89 -22.00 -11.77
C HIS A 78 -11.47 -22.58 -11.64
N CYS A 79 -10.88 -22.53 -10.44
CA CYS A 79 -9.61 -23.17 -10.14
C CYS A 79 -9.64 -24.67 -10.46
N LYS A 80 -10.68 -25.38 -10.01
CA LYS A 80 -10.82 -26.82 -10.28
C LYS A 80 -10.94 -27.13 -11.78
N LYS A 81 -11.80 -26.40 -12.52
CA LYS A 81 -11.97 -26.57 -13.97
C LYS A 81 -10.67 -26.36 -14.74
N ASN A 82 -9.81 -25.45 -14.29
CA ASN A 82 -8.52 -25.15 -14.90
C ASN A 82 -7.35 -25.93 -14.31
N GLN A 83 -7.61 -26.88 -13.40
CA GLN A 83 -6.58 -27.71 -12.73
C GLN A 83 -5.59 -26.88 -11.90
N VAL A 84 -6.00 -25.71 -11.42
CA VAL A 84 -5.23 -24.90 -10.46
C VAL A 84 -5.31 -25.56 -9.09
N LYS A 85 -4.16 -25.80 -8.46
CA LYS A 85 -4.07 -26.45 -7.15
C LYS A 85 -3.57 -25.49 -6.05
N VAL A 86 -2.95 -24.39 -6.44
CA VAL A 86 -2.33 -23.41 -5.52
C VAL A 86 -2.97 -22.05 -5.72
N VAL A 87 -3.37 -21.44 -4.62
CA VAL A 87 -3.96 -20.08 -4.61
C VAL A 87 -3.21 -19.16 -3.66
N PHE A 88 -2.99 -17.93 -4.11
CA PHE A 88 -2.54 -16.83 -3.25
C PHE A 88 -3.76 -16.16 -2.63
N ILE A 89 -3.65 -15.83 -1.34
CA ILE A 89 -4.69 -15.12 -0.57
C ILE A 89 -4.02 -13.98 0.20
N HIS A 90 -4.52 -12.76 0.00
CA HIS A 90 -4.08 -11.57 0.72
C HIS A 90 -4.72 -11.50 2.10
N VAL A 91 -3.90 -11.20 3.12
CA VAL A 91 -4.33 -11.02 4.51
C VAL A 91 -3.83 -9.67 5.02
N PHE A 92 -4.77 -8.78 5.37
CA PHE A 92 -4.52 -7.49 6.01
C PHE A 92 -4.96 -7.50 7.49
N SER A 93 -5.81 -8.45 7.86
CA SER A 93 -6.30 -8.69 9.23
C SER A 93 -7.02 -10.03 9.28
N THR A 94 -7.10 -10.62 10.47
CA THR A 94 -7.73 -11.91 10.68
C THR A 94 -9.15 -11.74 11.24
N HIS A 95 -10.13 -11.70 10.34
CA HIS A 95 -11.56 -11.55 10.66
C HIS A 95 -12.41 -12.62 9.97
N THR A 96 -13.72 -12.56 10.13
CA THR A 96 -14.66 -13.58 9.63
C THR A 96 -14.54 -13.83 8.12
N MET A 97 -14.41 -12.77 7.29
CA MET A 97 -14.26 -12.95 5.84
C MET A 97 -12.94 -13.67 5.49
N SER A 98 -11.84 -13.36 6.21
CA SER A 98 -10.57 -14.06 6.02
C SER A 98 -10.73 -15.57 6.31
N ILE A 99 -11.35 -15.93 7.43
CA ILE A 99 -11.64 -17.34 7.79
C ILE A 99 -12.46 -18.03 6.69
N MET A 100 -13.52 -17.37 6.19
CA MET A 100 -14.38 -17.93 5.14
C MET A 100 -13.61 -18.17 3.84
N THR A 101 -12.72 -17.26 3.45
CA THR A 101 -11.84 -17.42 2.28
C THR A 101 -11.03 -18.71 2.39
N TYR A 102 -10.40 -18.95 3.54
CA TYR A 102 -9.60 -20.15 3.76
C TYR A 102 -10.46 -21.41 3.87
N ALA A 103 -11.58 -21.37 4.59
CA ALA A 103 -12.48 -22.51 4.75
C ALA A 103 -12.99 -23.01 3.39
N ILE A 104 -13.49 -22.10 2.54
CA ILE A 104 -13.98 -22.44 1.21
C ILE A 104 -12.82 -22.99 0.36
N SER A 105 -11.67 -22.35 0.34
CA SER A 105 -10.50 -22.82 -0.41
C SER A 105 -10.10 -24.24 0.01
N LYS A 106 -10.12 -24.55 1.31
CA LYS A 106 -9.83 -25.90 1.85
C LYS A 106 -10.88 -26.94 1.47
N LEU A 107 -12.17 -26.58 1.51
CA LEU A 107 -13.25 -27.47 1.07
C LEU A 107 -13.08 -27.91 -0.39
N PHE A 108 -12.55 -27.02 -1.23
CA PHE A 108 -12.20 -27.34 -2.62
C PHE A 108 -10.82 -28.00 -2.76
N GLY A 109 -10.12 -28.33 -1.67
CA GLY A 109 -8.81 -28.99 -1.69
C GLY A 109 -7.69 -28.14 -2.30
N LEU A 110 -7.79 -26.81 -2.24
CA LEU A 110 -6.77 -25.88 -2.72
C LEU A 110 -5.66 -25.72 -1.67
N ARG A 111 -4.41 -25.65 -2.13
CA ARG A 111 -3.27 -25.27 -1.31
C ARG A 111 -3.17 -23.74 -1.29
N THR A 112 -3.00 -23.18 -0.10
CA THR A 112 -3.00 -21.72 0.09
C THR A 112 -1.61 -21.20 0.37
N ILE A 113 -1.21 -20.16 -0.34
CA ILE A 113 -0.07 -19.31 -0.01
C ILE A 113 -0.65 -18.01 0.52
N THR A 114 -0.35 -17.72 1.77
CA THR A 114 -0.82 -16.50 2.45
C THR A 114 0.16 -15.38 2.19
N ILE A 115 -0.29 -14.26 1.65
CA ILE A 115 0.47 -13.02 1.59
C ILE A 115 0.01 -12.14 2.75
N ALA A 116 0.82 -12.07 3.80
CA ALA A 116 0.52 -11.27 4.99
C ALA A 116 1.05 -9.85 4.79
N HIS A 117 0.16 -8.93 4.37
CA HIS A 117 0.49 -7.51 4.23
C HIS A 117 0.63 -6.85 5.58
N ASP A 118 -0.29 -7.15 6.50
CA ASP A 118 -0.20 -6.79 7.92
C ASP A 118 -0.20 -8.08 8.75
N VAL A 119 0.76 -8.22 9.66
CA VAL A 119 0.86 -9.40 10.53
C VAL A 119 -0.25 -9.37 11.57
N PHE A 120 -0.60 -8.18 12.04
CA PHE A 120 -1.77 -7.90 12.87
C PHE A 120 -2.30 -6.49 12.55
N SER A 121 -3.56 -6.25 12.88
CA SER A 121 -4.18 -4.95 12.65
C SER A 121 -3.76 -3.94 13.73
N PHE A 122 -3.33 -2.74 13.32
CA PHE A 122 -3.06 -1.65 14.26
C PHE A 122 -4.33 -0.90 14.70
N THR A 123 -5.47 -1.14 14.05
CA THR A 123 -6.72 -0.39 14.29
C THR A 123 -7.84 -1.24 14.86
N HIS A 124 -7.78 -2.55 14.71
CA HIS A 124 -8.82 -3.49 15.17
C HIS A 124 -8.17 -4.63 15.92
N GLN A 125 -8.88 -5.18 16.91
CA GLN A 125 -8.43 -6.40 17.53
C GLN A 125 -8.59 -7.57 16.56
N ASP A 126 -7.47 -8.17 16.16
CA ASP A 126 -7.48 -9.42 15.44
C ASP A 126 -8.06 -10.54 16.32
N ASN A 127 -8.82 -11.42 15.71
CA ASN A 127 -9.29 -12.59 16.39
C ASN A 127 -8.14 -13.61 16.51
N LYS A 128 -7.62 -13.81 17.72
CA LYS A 128 -6.50 -14.74 18.00
C LYS A 128 -6.78 -16.17 17.53
N PHE A 129 -8.01 -16.63 17.62
CA PHE A 129 -8.40 -17.95 17.14
C PHE A 129 -8.30 -18.03 15.62
N TYR A 130 -8.80 -17.00 14.90
CA TYR A 130 -8.70 -16.94 13.43
C TYR A 130 -7.26 -16.81 12.97
N HIS A 131 -6.46 -15.97 13.63
CA HIS A 131 -5.03 -15.85 13.38
C HIS A 131 -4.34 -17.22 13.51
N ASN A 132 -4.56 -17.92 14.63
CA ASN A 132 -3.98 -19.25 14.85
C ASN A 132 -4.42 -20.25 13.76
N LEU A 133 -5.70 -20.25 13.37
CA LEU A 133 -6.23 -21.18 12.38
C LEU A 133 -5.65 -20.92 10.99
N ILE A 134 -5.60 -19.65 10.55
CA ILE A 134 -5.06 -19.26 9.25
C ILE A 134 -3.57 -19.58 9.18
N TYR A 135 -2.76 -19.04 10.08
CA TYR A 135 -1.31 -19.11 9.96
C TYR A 135 -0.71 -20.47 10.36
N ASN A 136 -1.28 -21.16 11.34
CA ASN A 136 -0.72 -22.42 11.84
C ASN A 136 -1.28 -23.69 11.17
N TYR A 137 -2.47 -23.62 10.59
CA TYR A 137 -3.13 -24.83 10.07
C TYR A 137 -3.55 -24.73 8.62
N TRP A 138 -4.02 -23.57 8.17
CA TRP A 138 -4.59 -23.44 6.83
C TRP A 138 -3.60 -22.91 5.78
N SER A 139 -2.60 -22.15 6.17
CA SER A 139 -1.53 -21.70 5.28
C SER A 139 -0.55 -22.82 4.99
N ASN A 140 -0.33 -23.13 3.71
CA ASN A 140 0.72 -24.08 3.30
C ASN A 140 2.09 -23.39 3.23
N ARG A 141 2.12 -22.10 2.86
CA ARG A 141 3.26 -21.19 2.89
C ARG A 141 2.76 -19.81 3.30
N ILE A 142 3.64 -19.00 3.86
CA ILE A 142 3.36 -17.64 4.27
C ILE A 142 4.43 -16.75 3.65
N VAL A 143 4.02 -15.65 3.05
CA VAL A 143 4.89 -14.61 2.50
C VAL A 143 4.67 -13.34 3.30
N VAL A 144 5.76 -12.72 3.71
CA VAL A 144 5.82 -11.37 4.28
C VAL A 144 6.77 -10.52 3.44
N HIS A 145 6.70 -9.19 3.53
CA HIS A 145 7.39 -8.32 2.59
C HIS A 145 8.71 -7.73 3.09
N ASN A 146 9.01 -7.86 4.38
CA ASN A 146 10.22 -7.33 4.99
C ASN A 146 10.59 -8.11 6.26
N SER A 147 11.79 -7.84 6.78
CA SER A 147 12.30 -8.49 7.99
C SER A 147 11.52 -8.10 9.24
N TYR A 148 11.01 -6.86 9.27
CA TYR A 148 10.15 -6.38 10.35
C TYR A 148 8.88 -7.25 10.48
N SER A 149 8.16 -7.48 9.38
CA SER A 149 6.98 -8.34 9.34
C SER A 149 7.30 -9.79 9.71
N TYR A 150 8.45 -10.30 9.23
CA TYR A 150 8.93 -11.65 9.55
C TYR A 150 9.14 -11.81 11.05
N ASN A 151 9.88 -10.91 11.68
CA ASN A 151 10.21 -10.96 13.09
C ASN A 151 8.97 -10.82 13.99
N HIS A 152 7.96 -10.06 13.54
CA HIS A 152 6.69 -9.93 14.27
C HIS A 152 5.75 -11.12 14.08
N LEU A 153 5.85 -11.84 12.95
CA LEU A 153 5.02 -13.03 12.70
C LEU A 153 5.51 -14.26 13.47
N LEU A 154 6.83 -14.48 13.56
CA LEU A 154 7.39 -15.70 14.13
C LEU A 154 6.91 -16.00 15.55
N PRO A 155 6.85 -15.05 16.50
CA PRO A 155 6.36 -15.31 17.85
C PRO A 155 4.86 -15.68 17.91
N LEU A 156 4.11 -15.34 16.87
CA LEU A 156 2.65 -15.55 16.80
C LEU A 156 2.28 -16.90 16.19
N ILE A 157 3.24 -17.64 15.65
CA ILE A 157 3.02 -18.92 14.96
C ILE A 157 3.85 -20.04 15.59
N LYS A 158 3.43 -21.28 15.36
CA LYS A 158 4.12 -22.47 15.86
C LYS A 158 5.47 -22.66 15.17
N SER A 159 6.49 -23.13 15.90
CA SER A 159 7.85 -23.34 15.37
C SER A 159 7.89 -24.19 14.09
N LYS A 160 7.01 -25.19 13.96
CA LYS A 160 6.89 -26.00 12.73
C LYS A 160 6.47 -25.21 11.48
N MET A 161 5.97 -23.98 11.65
CA MET A 161 5.58 -23.08 10.55
C MET A 161 6.71 -22.13 10.15
N HIS A 162 7.74 -21.94 10.98
CA HIS A 162 8.82 -20.98 10.72
C HIS A 162 9.51 -21.24 9.37
N ASN A 163 9.78 -22.50 9.03
CA ASN A 163 10.38 -22.89 7.74
C ASN A 163 9.44 -22.74 6.53
N LYS A 164 8.18 -22.37 6.77
CA LYS A 164 7.18 -22.08 5.72
C LYS A 164 6.96 -20.60 5.49
N VAL A 165 7.62 -19.74 6.26
CA VAL A 165 7.59 -18.29 6.08
C VAL A 165 8.75 -17.88 5.18
N SER A 166 8.44 -17.07 4.18
CA SER A 166 9.43 -16.49 3.27
C SER A 166 9.29 -14.98 3.25
N VAL A 167 10.41 -14.27 3.26
CA VAL A 167 10.44 -12.83 3.02
C VAL A 167 10.60 -12.62 1.52
N LEU A 168 9.59 -12.03 0.88
CA LEU A 168 9.65 -11.61 -0.53
C LEU A 168 9.32 -10.12 -0.56
N LYS A 169 10.24 -9.30 -1.03
CA LYS A 169 10.03 -7.86 -1.15
C LYS A 169 8.77 -7.57 -1.96
N HIS A 170 8.02 -6.58 -1.53
CA HIS A 170 6.89 -6.06 -2.31
C HIS A 170 7.40 -5.54 -3.64
N GLY A 171 6.74 -5.85 -4.75
CA GLY A 171 7.17 -5.38 -6.07
C GLY A 171 7.14 -3.85 -6.17
N SER A 172 8.06 -3.28 -6.99
CA SER A 172 8.09 -1.84 -7.27
C SER A 172 6.94 -1.43 -8.20
N PHE A 173 6.67 -0.13 -8.24
CA PHE A 173 5.73 0.50 -9.16
C PHE A 173 6.43 1.19 -10.33
N VAL A 174 7.68 0.84 -10.60
CA VAL A 174 8.44 1.38 -11.73
C VAL A 174 7.76 1.01 -13.04
N GLY A 175 7.54 2.02 -13.91
CA GLY A 175 6.80 1.86 -15.16
C GLY A 175 5.28 2.03 -15.03
N LEU A 176 4.74 2.25 -13.82
CA LEU A 176 3.33 2.59 -13.65
C LEU A 176 3.05 4.06 -13.95
N SER A 177 4.03 4.93 -13.74
CA SER A 177 3.91 6.37 -13.98
C SER A 177 3.65 6.68 -15.45
N ASP A 178 2.59 7.44 -15.74
CA ASP A 178 2.26 7.88 -17.10
C ASP A 178 3.23 8.99 -17.56
N ALA A 179 4.08 8.67 -18.52
CA ALA A 179 5.05 9.62 -19.07
C ALA A 179 4.40 10.81 -19.81
N SER A 180 3.14 10.70 -20.24
CA SER A 180 2.40 11.78 -20.90
C SER A 180 1.96 12.88 -19.95
N VAL A 181 1.88 12.59 -18.64
CA VAL A 181 1.50 13.55 -17.60
C VAL A 181 2.75 14.31 -17.12
N SER A 182 2.89 15.56 -17.55
CA SER A 182 3.93 16.45 -17.04
C SER A 182 3.55 17.08 -15.69
N ARG A 183 4.55 17.55 -14.94
CA ARG A 183 4.34 18.30 -13.68
C ARG A 183 3.43 19.53 -13.90
N SER A 184 3.69 20.28 -14.95
CA SER A 184 2.92 21.50 -15.27
C SER A 184 1.47 21.16 -15.61
N SER A 185 1.22 20.11 -16.42
CA SER A 185 -0.14 19.68 -16.74
C SER A 185 -0.89 19.19 -15.51
N ALA A 186 -0.22 18.43 -14.62
CA ALA A 186 -0.80 17.97 -13.37
C ALA A 186 -1.17 19.13 -12.44
N ARG A 187 -0.28 20.12 -12.29
CA ARG A 187 -0.54 21.34 -11.50
C ARG A 187 -1.71 22.15 -12.07
N ASN A 188 -1.77 22.33 -13.40
CA ASN A 188 -2.90 23.02 -14.04
C ASN A 188 -4.23 22.31 -13.76
N PHE A 189 -4.27 20.98 -13.90
CA PHE A 189 -5.48 20.19 -13.63
C PHE A 189 -5.93 20.31 -12.18
N LEU A 190 -4.99 20.26 -11.24
CA LEU A 190 -5.23 20.38 -9.80
C LEU A 190 -5.42 21.83 -9.35
N LYS A 191 -5.31 22.82 -10.25
CA LYS A 191 -5.37 24.26 -9.98
C LYS A 191 -4.32 24.72 -8.96
N LEU A 192 -3.12 24.16 -9.05
CA LEU A 192 -1.97 24.49 -8.20
C LEU A 192 -1.11 25.57 -8.87
N ASP A 193 -0.54 26.45 -8.05
CA ASP A 193 0.42 27.46 -8.51
C ASP A 193 1.70 26.78 -9.03
N GLN A 194 2.16 27.18 -10.23
CA GLN A 194 3.33 26.58 -10.86
C GLN A 194 4.64 26.88 -10.13
N ASN A 195 4.70 28.01 -9.40
CA ASN A 195 5.91 28.51 -8.76
C ASN A 195 6.02 28.12 -7.29
N ARG A 196 5.00 27.50 -6.71
CA ARG A 196 4.99 27.07 -5.32
C ARG A 196 5.58 25.70 -5.13
N GLN A 197 6.03 25.42 -3.91
CA GLN A 197 6.50 24.12 -3.47
C GLN A 197 5.39 23.42 -2.66
N TYR A 198 5.26 22.10 -2.87
CA TYR A 198 4.19 21.32 -2.27
C TYR A 198 4.69 20.06 -1.59
N ILE A 199 4.28 19.89 -0.33
CA ILE A 199 4.37 18.62 0.39
C ILE A 199 3.06 17.87 0.17
N LEU A 200 3.13 16.57 -0.03
CA LEU A 200 1.97 15.68 -0.09
C LEU A 200 1.90 14.78 1.14
N PHE A 201 0.75 14.73 1.77
CA PHE A 201 0.34 13.63 2.65
C PHE A 201 -0.75 12.84 1.94
N PHE A 202 -0.54 11.54 1.71
CA PHE A 202 -1.38 10.76 0.81
C PHE A 202 -1.95 9.48 1.42
N GLY A 203 -3.19 9.16 1.02
CA GLY A 203 -3.88 7.90 1.27
C GLY A 203 -4.81 7.96 2.47
N ARG A 204 -5.29 6.79 2.92
CA ARG A 204 -6.26 6.73 4.02
C ARG A 204 -5.71 7.38 5.28
N LEU A 205 -6.49 8.31 5.84
CA LEU A 205 -6.16 9.02 7.09
C LEU A 205 -6.44 8.08 8.26
N LYS A 206 -5.37 7.54 8.85
CA LYS A 206 -5.42 6.68 10.04
C LYS A 206 -4.56 7.29 11.13
N PRO A 207 -4.89 7.13 12.44
CA PRO A 207 -4.08 7.64 13.55
C PRO A 207 -2.61 7.21 13.47
N ALA A 208 -2.34 5.94 13.08
CA ALA A 208 -1.00 5.42 12.92
C ALA A 208 -0.15 6.16 11.85
N LYS A 209 -0.78 6.95 10.97
CA LYS A 209 -0.08 7.75 9.97
C LYS A 209 0.35 9.15 10.48
N ARG A 210 -0.07 9.52 11.70
CA ARG A 210 0.38 10.70 12.42
C ARG A 210 0.38 11.99 11.60
N LEU A 211 -0.75 12.29 10.92
CA LEU A 211 -0.94 13.59 10.25
C LEU A 211 -0.75 14.77 11.21
N ASP A 212 -1.06 14.58 12.50
CA ASP A 212 -0.85 15.57 13.55
C ASP A 212 0.60 16.04 13.67
N VAL A 213 1.58 15.12 13.49
CA VAL A 213 3.02 15.44 13.51
C VAL A 213 3.39 16.36 12.35
N LEU A 214 2.87 16.08 11.14
CA LEU A 214 3.13 16.93 9.97
C LEU A 214 2.47 18.30 10.11
N LEU A 215 1.24 18.36 10.62
CA LEU A 215 0.57 19.65 10.87
C LEU A 215 1.36 20.48 11.88
N LYS A 216 1.88 19.87 12.95
CA LYS A 216 2.72 20.55 13.95
C LYS A 216 4.08 20.99 13.40
N ALA A 217 4.60 20.32 12.38
CA ALA A 217 5.84 20.72 11.71
C ALA A 217 5.66 21.96 10.81
N MET A 218 4.45 22.18 10.25
CA MET A 218 4.18 23.24 9.26
C MET A 218 4.57 24.66 9.69
N PRO A 219 4.43 25.11 10.95
CA PRO A 219 4.90 26.43 11.38
C PRO A 219 6.41 26.64 11.21
N ASN A 220 7.22 25.58 11.34
CA ASN A 220 8.68 25.62 11.24
C ASN A 220 9.20 25.31 9.81
N ILE A 221 8.31 25.02 8.88
CA ILE A 221 8.62 24.86 7.46
C ILE A 221 8.45 26.20 6.74
N ASP A 222 9.33 26.49 5.75
CA ASP A 222 9.28 27.71 4.95
C ASP A 222 7.85 28.06 4.52
N SER A 223 7.48 29.32 4.68
CA SER A 223 6.11 29.82 4.43
C SER A 223 5.65 29.68 2.97
N ASN A 224 6.57 29.58 2.01
CA ASN A 224 6.27 29.35 0.59
C ASN A 224 5.86 27.92 0.29
N ILE A 225 6.10 26.98 1.20
CA ILE A 225 5.78 25.55 1.04
C ILE A 225 4.36 25.29 1.54
N HIS A 226 3.54 24.69 0.71
CA HIS A 226 2.16 24.35 1.00
C HIS A 226 2.00 22.84 1.18
N LEU A 227 1.06 22.44 2.05
CA LEU A 227 0.74 21.04 2.29
C LEU A 227 -0.56 20.65 1.58
N ILE A 228 -0.52 19.57 0.80
CA ILE A 228 -1.68 18.92 0.23
C ILE A 228 -1.98 17.67 1.08
N ILE A 229 -3.20 17.56 1.58
CA ILE A 229 -3.70 16.38 2.27
C ILE A 229 -4.73 15.73 1.34
N ALA A 230 -4.37 14.59 0.75
CA ALA A 230 -5.20 13.89 -0.22
C ALA A 230 -5.50 12.45 0.23
N GLY A 231 -6.77 12.16 0.52
CA GLY A 231 -7.22 10.84 0.96
C GLY A 231 -8.42 10.90 1.88
N HIS A 232 -9.08 9.77 2.11
CA HIS A 232 -10.29 9.75 2.93
C HIS A 232 -10.00 9.31 4.37
N SER A 233 -10.76 9.85 5.34
CA SER A 233 -10.67 9.49 6.76
C SER A 233 -11.37 8.16 7.11
N GLY A 234 -12.18 7.62 6.19
CA GLY A 234 -12.99 6.44 6.47
C GLY A 234 -14.07 6.73 7.49
N LYS A 235 -14.08 5.96 8.59
CA LYS A 235 -14.96 6.20 9.74
C LYS A 235 -14.33 7.15 10.77
N GLU A 236 -13.09 7.55 10.56
CA GLU A 236 -12.36 8.45 11.46
C GLU A 236 -12.75 9.87 11.12
N ASP A 237 -13.03 10.65 12.15
CA ASP A 237 -13.42 12.04 12.02
C ASP A 237 -12.18 12.90 11.69
N PHE A 238 -12.27 13.73 10.64
CA PHE A 238 -11.23 14.70 10.29
C PHE A 238 -11.20 15.88 11.26
N ASN A 239 -12.26 16.10 12.06
CA ASN A 239 -12.41 17.24 12.98
C ASN A 239 -11.23 17.38 13.94
N GLN A 240 -10.62 16.27 14.41
CA GLN A 240 -9.42 16.34 15.24
C GLN A 240 -8.26 17.09 14.58
N TYR A 241 -8.14 16.98 13.27
CA TYR A 241 -7.10 17.69 12.50
C TYR A 241 -7.50 19.13 12.21
N GLU A 242 -8.80 19.42 12.03
CA GLU A 242 -9.32 20.78 11.86
C GLU A 242 -8.99 21.64 13.06
N LEU A 243 -9.13 21.10 14.28
CA LEU A 243 -8.73 21.81 15.51
C LEU A 243 -7.26 22.21 15.50
N ILE A 244 -6.37 21.30 15.08
CA ILE A 244 -4.93 21.60 14.98
C ILE A 244 -4.66 22.66 13.90
N ILE A 245 -5.32 22.52 12.75
CA ILE A 245 -5.22 23.45 11.61
C ILE A 245 -5.61 24.88 12.06
N ASP A 246 -6.70 25.01 12.81
CA ASP A 246 -7.19 26.29 13.29
C ASP A 246 -6.28 26.91 14.37
N GLN A 247 -5.85 26.10 15.33
CA GLN A 247 -4.92 26.53 16.38
C GLN A 247 -3.58 27.03 15.81
N LEU A 248 -3.05 26.35 14.80
CA LEU A 248 -1.79 26.71 14.15
C LEU A 248 -1.97 27.68 12.97
N LYS A 249 -3.18 28.15 12.68
CA LYS A 249 -3.52 29.11 11.61
C LYS A 249 -3.04 28.68 10.22
N LEU A 250 -3.16 27.39 9.90
CA LEU A 250 -2.58 26.80 8.70
C LEU A 250 -3.47 26.89 7.46
N LYS A 251 -4.73 27.35 7.54
CA LYS A 251 -5.73 27.32 6.44
C LYS A 251 -5.19 27.82 5.10
N ASN A 252 -4.41 28.91 5.12
CA ASN A 252 -3.88 29.52 3.89
C ASN A 252 -2.70 28.74 3.27
N ARG A 253 -2.17 27.72 3.97
CA ARG A 253 -1.06 26.88 3.52
C ARG A 253 -1.48 25.44 3.21
N LEU A 254 -2.79 25.15 3.29
CA LEU A 254 -3.31 23.78 3.12
C LEU A 254 -4.24 23.69 1.90
N ILE A 255 -4.15 22.56 1.23
CA ILE A 255 -5.09 22.12 0.20
C ILE A 255 -5.63 20.77 0.67
N LEU A 256 -6.94 20.70 0.89
CA LEU A 256 -7.61 19.53 1.44
C LEU A 256 -8.44 18.82 0.36
N ASP A 257 -8.17 17.53 0.15
CA ASP A 257 -8.97 16.64 -0.68
C ASP A 257 -9.29 15.37 0.12
N ILE A 258 -10.25 15.51 1.05
CA ILE A 258 -10.61 14.48 2.04
C ILE A 258 -11.65 13.53 1.44
N ASN A 259 -11.32 12.91 0.32
CA ASN A 259 -12.15 12.00 -0.44
C ASN A 259 -11.37 10.76 -0.86
N TYR A 260 -12.07 9.77 -1.42
CA TYR A 260 -11.41 8.68 -2.14
C TYR A 260 -10.69 9.24 -3.37
N ILE A 261 -9.40 9.00 -3.45
CA ILE A 261 -8.57 9.45 -4.58
C ILE A 261 -8.49 8.34 -5.62
N SER A 262 -9.04 8.60 -6.81
CA SER A 262 -8.96 7.68 -7.94
C SER A 262 -7.51 7.53 -8.45
N GLU A 263 -7.22 6.46 -9.20
CA GLU A 263 -5.89 6.22 -9.76
C GLU A 263 -5.39 7.37 -10.63
N ASN A 264 -6.25 7.92 -11.50
CA ASN A 264 -5.89 9.06 -12.34
C ASN A 264 -5.56 10.30 -11.50
N LYS A 265 -6.33 10.57 -10.45
CA LYS A 265 -6.08 11.73 -9.57
C LYS A 265 -4.84 11.52 -8.70
N ARG A 266 -4.56 10.28 -8.28
CA ARG A 266 -3.30 9.90 -7.61
C ARG A 266 -2.11 10.23 -8.49
N GLU A 267 -2.15 9.83 -9.78
CA GLU A 267 -1.08 10.16 -10.75
C GLU A 267 -0.81 11.66 -10.78
N LEU A 268 -1.87 12.48 -10.87
CA LEU A 268 -1.73 13.93 -10.88
C LEU A 268 -1.06 14.47 -9.61
N TYR A 269 -1.46 13.98 -8.43
CA TYR A 269 -0.83 14.41 -7.18
C TYR A 269 0.66 14.06 -7.13
N PHE A 270 1.03 12.82 -7.46
CA PHE A 270 2.42 12.38 -7.42
C PHE A 270 3.31 13.11 -8.42
N LYS A 271 2.74 13.56 -9.54
CA LYS A 271 3.46 14.39 -10.55
C LYS A 271 3.53 15.88 -10.18
N ALA A 272 2.54 16.41 -9.46
CA ALA A 272 2.42 17.83 -9.19
C ALA A 272 3.28 18.31 -8.02
N VAL A 273 3.56 17.47 -7.03
CA VAL A 273 4.20 17.84 -5.77
C VAL A 273 5.72 17.68 -5.82
N ASP A 274 6.40 18.16 -4.79
CA ASP A 274 7.85 18.16 -4.67
C ASP A 274 8.37 17.10 -3.72
N VAL A 275 7.60 16.76 -2.68
CA VAL A 275 7.98 15.79 -1.65
C VAL A 275 6.75 15.11 -1.07
N LEU A 276 6.89 13.84 -0.73
CA LEU A 276 5.91 13.08 0.06
C LEU A 276 6.38 13.01 1.50
N ALA A 277 5.50 13.34 2.46
CA ALA A 277 5.77 13.18 3.89
C ALA A 277 5.03 11.97 4.46
N LEU A 278 5.76 11.09 5.15
CA LEU A 278 5.25 9.87 5.78
C LEU A 278 5.60 9.85 7.27
N PRO A 279 4.90 10.64 8.13
CA PRO A 279 5.21 10.77 9.55
C PRO A 279 4.67 9.60 10.40
N TYR A 280 4.70 8.38 9.86
CA TYR A 280 4.01 7.23 10.43
C TYR A 280 4.59 6.79 11.77
N GLU A 281 3.70 6.43 12.69
CA GLU A 281 4.05 5.82 13.99
C GLU A 281 4.47 4.37 13.82
N GLN A 282 3.73 3.66 12.96
CA GLN A 282 3.94 2.23 12.70
C GLN A 282 3.27 1.79 11.40
N ILE A 283 3.87 0.84 10.72
CA ILE A 283 3.33 0.17 9.53
C ILE A 283 4.09 -1.13 9.31
N PHE A 284 3.49 -2.13 8.70
CA PHE A 284 4.20 -3.32 8.23
C PHE A 284 4.79 -3.10 6.84
N GLN A 285 4.00 -2.56 5.91
CA GLN A 285 4.42 -2.27 4.55
C GLN A 285 3.70 -1.04 4.02
N SER A 286 4.40 -0.17 3.30
CA SER A 286 3.84 1.04 2.70
C SER A 286 3.93 1.02 1.18
N GLY A 287 2.84 0.68 0.52
CA GLY A 287 2.73 0.83 -0.94
C GLY A 287 2.89 2.29 -1.39
N VAL A 288 2.52 3.26 -0.54
CA VAL A 288 2.67 4.70 -0.82
C VAL A 288 4.15 5.11 -0.87
N LEU A 289 4.99 4.58 0.04
CA LEU A 289 6.44 4.78 0.02
C LEU A 289 7.03 4.22 -1.28
N LEU A 290 6.79 2.93 -1.56
CA LEU A 290 7.36 2.28 -2.74
C LEU A 290 6.91 2.94 -4.04
N MET A 291 5.66 3.38 -4.11
CA MET A 291 5.12 4.11 -5.25
C MET A 291 5.81 5.46 -5.41
N SER A 292 5.97 6.24 -4.34
CA SER A 292 6.65 7.53 -4.38
C SER A 292 8.07 7.39 -4.93
N MET A 293 8.84 6.46 -4.36
CA MET A 293 10.21 6.20 -4.81
C MET A 293 10.26 5.70 -6.26
N SER A 294 9.28 4.89 -6.70
CA SER A 294 9.18 4.42 -8.09
C SER A 294 8.84 5.54 -9.08
N TYR A 295 8.16 6.58 -8.64
CA TYR A 295 7.87 7.80 -9.41
C TYR A 295 9.03 8.81 -9.39
N GLY A 296 10.05 8.58 -8.59
CA GLY A 296 11.13 9.53 -8.35
C GLY A 296 10.68 10.74 -7.54
N LEU A 297 9.59 10.63 -6.78
CA LEU A 297 9.15 11.67 -5.87
C LEU A 297 9.93 11.53 -4.56
N PRO A 298 10.69 12.55 -4.13
CA PRO A 298 11.41 12.53 -2.85
C PRO A 298 10.50 12.23 -1.66
N VAL A 299 11.00 11.48 -0.70
CA VAL A 299 10.26 11.10 0.52
C VAL A 299 11.00 11.58 1.75
N VAL A 300 10.26 12.16 2.69
CA VAL A 300 10.68 12.38 4.08
C VAL A 300 9.80 11.52 4.98
N ALA A 301 10.38 10.53 5.66
CA ALA A 301 9.66 9.52 6.42
C ALA A 301 10.18 9.38 7.85
N SER A 302 9.34 8.89 8.77
CA SER A 302 9.77 8.55 10.13
C SER A 302 10.85 7.45 10.10
N ALA A 303 11.86 7.55 10.96
CA ALA A 303 12.83 6.49 11.22
C ALA A 303 12.14 5.35 11.98
N ILE A 304 11.53 4.45 11.24
CA ILE A 304 10.94 3.20 11.72
C ILE A 304 11.44 2.04 10.86
N LEU A 305 11.63 0.87 11.47
CA LEU A 305 12.26 -0.28 10.82
C LEU A 305 11.73 -0.59 9.41
N PRO A 306 10.39 -0.60 9.13
CA PRO A 306 9.90 -0.85 7.77
C PRO A 306 10.30 0.21 6.74
N PHE A 307 10.62 1.43 7.17
CA PHE A 307 11.09 2.50 6.28
C PHE A 307 12.62 2.48 6.16
N GLU A 308 13.33 2.19 7.24
CA GLU A 308 14.79 2.03 7.26
C GLU A 308 15.27 0.85 6.41
N GLU A 309 14.44 -0.20 6.21
CA GLU A 309 14.74 -1.29 5.28
C GLU A 309 14.68 -0.86 3.79
N VAL A 310 14.11 0.31 3.48
CA VAL A 310 13.87 0.80 2.12
C VAL A 310 14.63 2.09 1.83
N ILE A 311 14.73 2.97 2.82
CA ILE A 311 15.32 4.30 2.69
C ILE A 311 16.73 4.30 3.27
N ASP A 312 17.69 4.61 2.43
CA ASP A 312 19.05 4.99 2.83
C ASP A 312 19.05 6.51 3.04
N ASP A 313 19.11 6.97 4.32
CA ASP A 313 18.97 8.39 4.69
C ASP A 313 20.01 9.26 3.96
N GLY A 314 19.56 10.35 3.37
CA GLY A 314 20.39 11.26 2.58
C GLY A 314 20.77 10.74 1.20
N VAL A 315 20.37 9.52 0.81
CA VAL A 315 20.70 8.91 -0.47
C VAL A 315 19.49 8.82 -1.39
N ASN A 316 18.48 8.03 -1.02
CA ASN A 316 17.28 7.81 -1.83
C ASN A 316 15.99 8.33 -1.18
N GLY A 317 16.11 9.01 -0.05
CA GLY A 317 15.07 9.64 0.75
C GLY A 317 15.67 10.24 2.02
N LEU A 318 14.84 10.83 2.87
CA LEU A 318 15.24 11.35 4.17
C LEU A 318 14.45 10.68 5.29
N LEU A 319 15.14 10.40 6.40
CA LEU A 319 14.55 9.88 7.63
C LEU A 319 14.60 10.96 8.71
N PHE A 320 13.53 11.09 9.48
CA PHE A 320 13.44 11.95 10.64
C PHE A 320 13.05 11.16 11.89
N GLU A 321 13.39 11.67 13.07
CA GLU A 321 13.08 11.03 14.34
C GLU A 321 11.56 10.85 14.52
N LYS A 322 11.14 9.62 14.74
CA LYS A 322 9.73 9.26 14.86
C LYS A 322 8.99 10.14 15.89
N GLY A 323 7.90 10.78 15.42
CA GLY A 323 7.06 11.63 16.27
C GLY A 323 7.60 13.04 16.53
N ASN A 324 8.80 13.36 16.07
CA ASN A 324 9.44 14.67 16.25
C ASN A 324 9.07 15.62 15.09
N SER A 325 8.15 16.56 15.35
CA SER A 325 7.69 17.55 14.36
C SER A 325 8.78 18.55 13.95
N ASP A 326 9.71 18.89 14.86
CA ASP A 326 10.78 19.83 14.57
C ASP A 326 11.83 19.20 13.67
N ASP A 327 12.20 17.95 13.92
CA ASP A 327 13.11 17.23 13.05
C ASP A 327 12.49 16.98 11.66
N LEU A 328 11.17 16.68 11.58
CA LEU A 328 10.46 16.61 10.30
C LEU A 328 10.54 17.93 9.53
N ALA A 329 10.33 19.07 10.21
CA ALA A 329 10.46 20.39 9.59
C ALA A 329 11.88 20.64 9.09
N ASN A 330 12.90 20.31 9.91
CA ASN A 330 14.30 20.46 9.55
C ASN A 330 14.67 19.63 8.31
N LYS A 331 14.26 18.36 8.23
CA LYS A 331 14.52 17.49 7.08
C LYS A 331 13.82 17.99 5.81
N ILE A 332 12.59 18.49 5.92
CA ILE A 332 11.88 19.10 4.78
C ILE A 332 12.60 20.38 4.31
N ASN A 333 12.95 21.28 5.21
CA ASN A 333 13.71 22.50 4.87
C ASN A 333 15.09 22.16 4.27
N GLN A 334 15.79 21.17 4.83
CA GLN A 334 17.05 20.66 4.28
C GLN A 334 16.88 20.23 2.83
N LEU A 335 15.85 19.42 2.54
CA LEU A 335 15.58 18.93 1.19
C LEU A 335 15.38 20.06 0.18
N PHE A 336 14.60 21.09 0.55
CA PHE A 336 14.31 22.18 -0.36
C PHE A 336 15.46 23.17 -0.53
N ASN A 337 16.32 23.34 0.48
CA ASN A 337 17.45 24.24 0.45
C ASN A 337 18.71 23.64 -0.17
N ASP A 338 18.84 22.31 -0.19
CA ASP A 338 19.97 21.62 -0.81
C ASP A 338 19.60 21.14 -2.24
N LYS A 339 20.06 21.94 -3.22
CA LYS A 339 19.84 21.65 -4.64
C LYS A 339 20.44 20.31 -5.12
N ASN A 340 21.53 19.86 -4.51
CA ASN A 340 22.14 18.59 -4.86
C ASN A 340 21.26 17.44 -4.36
N LEU A 341 20.77 17.56 -3.13
CA LEU A 341 19.92 16.56 -2.49
C LEU A 341 18.60 16.37 -3.24
N ILE A 342 17.86 17.46 -3.48
CA ILE A 342 16.56 17.42 -4.16
C ILE A 342 16.65 16.90 -5.60
N ASN A 343 17.77 17.13 -6.29
CA ASN A 343 17.97 16.67 -7.66
C ASN A 343 18.49 15.21 -7.74
N SER A 344 19.25 14.75 -6.74
CA SER A 344 19.87 13.41 -6.77
C SER A 344 18.95 12.31 -6.24
N ILE A 345 18.12 12.59 -5.23
CA ILE A 345 17.22 11.62 -4.61
C ILE A 345 16.28 10.94 -5.64
N PRO A 346 15.64 11.65 -6.58
CA PRO A 346 14.73 11.03 -7.55
C PRO A 346 15.36 9.88 -8.34
N GLU A 347 16.52 10.10 -8.92
CA GLU A 347 17.22 9.09 -9.74
C GLU A 347 17.66 7.90 -8.89
N LYS A 348 18.22 8.17 -7.69
CA LYS A 348 18.67 7.13 -6.76
C LYS A 348 17.49 6.30 -6.24
N ALA A 349 16.34 6.94 -5.95
CA ALA A 349 15.13 6.25 -5.53
C ALA A 349 14.61 5.31 -6.64
N ILE A 350 14.49 5.80 -7.89
CA ILE A 350 14.06 4.97 -9.02
C ILE A 350 15.04 3.80 -9.25
N SER A 351 16.35 4.07 -9.21
CA SER A 351 17.39 3.04 -9.36
C SER A 351 17.27 1.98 -8.26
N HIS A 352 17.09 2.40 -7.02
CA HIS A 352 16.89 1.50 -5.88
C HIS A 352 15.65 0.61 -6.08
N MET A 353 14.53 1.20 -6.52
CA MET A 353 13.29 0.45 -6.81
C MET A 353 13.46 -0.55 -7.95
N LYS A 354 14.19 -0.20 -9.01
CA LYS A 354 14.46 -1.10 -10.15
C LYS A 354 15.33 -2.30 -9.77
N ASN A 355 16.32 -2.07 -8.91
CA ASN A 355 17.35 -3.07 -8.61
C ASN A 355 17.00 -3.99 -7.45
N HIS A 356 16.13 -3.56 -6.54
CA HIS A 356 15.87 -4.25 -5.28
C HIS A 356 14.42 -4.63 -5.04
N TYR A 357 13.48 -4.10 -5.84
CA TYR A 357 12.03 -4.30 -5.73
C TYR A 357 11.43 -4.62 -7.10
#